data_3d8f250986f60bc980bbae5461a44770
#
_entry.id   3d8f250986f60bc980bbae5461a44770
#
_cell.length_a   1.000
_cell.length_b   1.000
_cell.length_c   1.000
_cell.angle_alpha   90.00
_cell.angle_beta   90.00
_cell.angle_gamma   90.00
#
_symmetry.space_group_name_H-M   'P 1'
#
loop_
_entity.id
_entity.type
_entity.pdbx_description
1 polymer ?
#
loop_
_entity_poly.entity_id
_entity_poly.type
_entity_poly.pdbx_seq_one_letter_code
_entity_poly.pdbx_strand_id
1 'polypeptide(L)'
;MKRIDWSELRPQISLVWRLSLPAILTQITTIAMQYIDSAMVGALGANASAAIGLVSTSTWLLSGITYAITAGFSVQVAHHIGAKRDEDARTVVKHGLISALLISALLCALGAVISDPLPVWLGGSETIHRDASLYFLVFALEIPFLQLNSLASSFLQCSGDMVTPSILTAAMCILDIIFNAIFIPKYGVLGAGIGTALACAVVCLVMLWCCCGRDKHLKLNRADKSRFDSSILKKALKIGLPVAVQEVATSGAMVITTMIIAPLGEIAIAANSFAVTAEALCYMPGYGIGSAAATVVGRSVGAGEDELARRYGNICIGMGATIMGVLGLIMMFICPLLFAMLTPDPAEHTVTAD
;
A
#
# COMPACT_ATOMS: atom_id res chain seq x y z
N MET A 1 -12.77 -37.30 -4.19
CA MET A 1 -11.87 -36.32 -4.83
C MET A 1 -12.20 -36.28 -6.31
N LYS A 2 -12.86 -35.22 -6.83
CA LYS A 2 -13.07 -35.05 -8.28
C LYS A 2 -11.67 -34.89 -8.92
N ARG A 3 -11.37 -35.65 -9.97
CA ARG A 3 -10.14 -35.51 -10.74
C ARG A 3 -10.00 -34.03 -11.17
N ILE A 4 -8.87 -33.44 -10.85
CA ILE A 4 -8.53 -32.08 -11.28
C ILE A 4 -8.43 -32.09 -12.81
N ASP A 5 -9.36 -31.41 -13.47
CA ASP A 5 -9.34 -31.28 -14.93
C ASP A 5 -8.35 -30.16 -15.30
N TRP A 6 -7.16 -30.55 -15.73
CA TRP A 6 -6.08 -29.64 -16.12
C TRP A 6 -6.44 -28.74 -17.29
N SER A 7 -7.41 -29.14 -18.12
CA SER A 7 -7.86 -28.33 -19.26
C SER A 7 -8.62 -27.08 -18.82
N GLU A 8 -9.37 -27.15 -17.71
CA GLU A 8 -10.06 -26.01 -17.11
C GLU A 8 -9.15 -25.19 -16.19
N LEU A 9 -8.19 -25.83 -15.52
CA LEU A 9 -7.34 -25.17 -14.53
C LEU A 9 -6.30 -24.25 -15.18
N ARG A 10 -5.75 -24.67 -16.33
CA ARG A 10 -4.69 -23.93 -17.04
C ARG A 10 -5.09 -22.51 -17.44
N PRO A 11 -6.28 -22.24 -18.05
CA PRO A 11 -6.71 -20.89 -18.37
C PRO A 11 -6.98 -20.04 -17.11
N GLN A 12 -7.45 -20.66 -16.01
CA GLN A 12 -7.68 -19.95 -14.74
C GLN A 12 -6.35 -19.49 -14.11
N ILE A 13 -5.36 -20.37 -14.05
CA ILE A 13 -4.01 -20.04 -13.58
C ILE A 13 -3.38 -18.95 -14.45
N SER A 14 -3.52 -19.05 -15.78
CA SER A 14 -2.99 -18.05 -16.69
C SER A 14 -3.64 -16.68 -16.48
N LEU A 15 -4.95 -16.64 -16.24
CA LEU A 15 -5.65 -15.38 -15.93
C LEU A 15 -5.15 -14.77 -14.61
N VAL A 16 -5.07 -15.57 -13.55
CA VAL A 16 -4.55 -15.10 -12.24
C VAL A 16 -3.14 -14.59 -12.39
N TRP A 17 -2.26 -15.31 -13.11
CA TRP A 17 -0.88 -14.88 -13.34
C TRP A 17 -0.80 -13.56 -14.11
N ARG A 18 -1.60 -13.42 -15.16
CA ARG A 18 -1.66 -12.19 -15.97
C ARG A 18 -2.10 -10.97 -15.18
N LEU A 19 -3.00 -11.16 -14.20
CA LEU A 19 -3.44 -10.09 -13.32
C LEU A 19 -2.46 -9.84 -12.17
N SER A 20 -1.86 -10.91 -11.63
CA SER A 20 -0.93 -10.78 -10.50
C SER A 20 0.38 -10.11 -10.88
N LEU A 21 0.91 -10.36 -12.08
CA LEU A 21 2.23 -9.85 -12.48
C LEU A 21 2.31 -8.31 -12.44
N PRO A 22 1.40 -7.54 -13.07
CA PRO A 22 1.42 -6.08 -12.94
C PRO A 22 1.21 -5.60 -11.50
N ALA A 23 0.36 -6.28 -10.72
CA ALA A 23 0.12 -5.93 -9.33
C ALA A 23 1.36 -6.19 -8.45
N ILE A 24 2.11 -7.28 -8.68
CA ILE A 24 3.40 -7.54 -8.02
C ILE A 24 4.41 -6.46 -8.38
N LEU A 25 4.49 -6.07 -9.66
CA LEU A 25 5.38 -4.98 -10.09
C LEU A 25 5.03 -3.65 -9.41
N THR A 26 3.74 -3.36 -9.20
CA THR A 26 3.29 -2.19 -8.44
C THR A 26 3.86 -2.22 -7.02
N GLN A 27 3.78 -3.35 -6.33
CA GLN A 27 4.29 -3.48 -4.96
C GLN A 27 5.81 -3.37 -4.89
N ILE A 28 6.52 -3.99 -5.81
CA ILE A 28 7.98 -3.88 -5.89
C ILE A 28 8.41 -2.43 -6.15
N THR A 29 7.71 -1.72 -7.05
CA THR A 29 7.99 -0.31 -7.35
C THR A 29 7.74 0.57 -6.13
N THR A 30 6.67 0.33 -5.38
CA THR A 30 6.36 1.10 -4.15
C THR A 30 7.46 0.92 -3.10
N ILE A 31 7.97 -0.30 -2.91
CA ILE A 31 9.09 -0.54 -2.00
C ILE A 31 10.36 0.13 -2.49
N ALA A 32 10.68 -0.01 -3.78
CA ALA A 32 11.86 0.62 -4.36
C ALA A 32 11.83 2.14 -4.15
N MET A 33 10.67 2.78 -4.32
CA MET A 33 10.46 4.19 -4.03
C MET A 33 10.78 4.52 -2.57
N GLN A 34 10.24 3.76 -1.60
CA GLN A 34 10.51 3.97 -0.17
C GLN A 34 12.00 3.86 0.18
N TYR A 35 12.73 2.92 -0.45
CA TYR A 35 14.17 2.80 -0.23
C TYR A 35 14.95 3.94 -0.85
N ILE A 36 14.58 4.38 -2.03
CA ILE A 36 15.22 5.53 -2.68
C ILE A 36 15.02 6.79 -1.83
N ASP A 37 13.80 7.03 -1.33
CA ASP A 37 13.49 8.14 -0.44
C ASP A 37 14.32 8.09 0.84
N SER A 38 14.39 6.91 1.48
CA SER A 38 15.20 6.70 2.68
C SER A 38 16.68 6.98 2.42
N ALA A 39 17.20 6.57 1.26
CA ALA A 39 18.58 6.82 0.87
C ALA A 39 18.84 8.33 0.60
N MET A 40 17.90 8.99 -0.09
CA MET A 40 18.01 10.43 -0.38
C MET A 40 17.95 11.29 0.89
N VAL A 41 17.07 10.93 1.83
CA VAL A 41 16.99 11.60 3.14
C VAL A 41 18.19 11.26 4.02
N GLY A 42 18.65 10.01 3.97
CA GLY A 42 19.85 9.57 4.70
C GLY A 42 21.10 10.38 4.35
N ALA A 43 21.20 10.84 3.10
CA ALA A 43 22.28 11.73 2.67
C ALA A 43 22.29 13.11 3.36
N LEU A 44 21.18 13.54 3.97
CA LEU A 44 21.10 14.76 4.79
C LEU A 44 21.68 14.60 6.20
N GLY A 45 21.92 13.36 6.63
CA GLY A 45 22.48 13.02 7.93
C GLY A 45 21.51 12.33 8.90
N ALA A 46 22.05 11.89 10.04
CA ALA A 46 21.32 11.08 11.02
C ALA A 46 20.07 11.78 11.61
N ASN A 47 20.12 13.09 11.83
CA ASN A 47 18.98 13.84 12.37
C ASN A 47 17.78 13.85 11.42
N ALA A 48 18.02 13.95 10.11
CA ALA A 48 16.96 13.92 9.10
C ALA A 48 16.27 12.55 9.07
N SER A 49 17.05 11.48 9.07
CA SER A 49 16.52 10.11 9.14
C SER A 49 15.77 9.84 10.45
N ALA A 50 16.29 10.34 11.58
CA ALA A 50 15.64 10.24 12.87
C ALA A 50 14.30 10.99 12.93
N ALA A 51 14.20 12.16 12.30
CA ALA A 51 12.97 12.94 12.24
C ALA A 51 11.85 12.17 11.50
N ILE A 52 12.15 11.59 10.33
CA ILE A 52 11.19 10.79 9.58
C ILE A 52 10.86 9.48 10.32
N GLY A 53 11.88 8.80 10.85
CA GLY A 53 11.72 7.56 11.62
C GLY A 53 10.80 7.73 12.82
N LEU A 54 10.88 8.87 13.52
CA LEU A 54 10.05 9.17 14.69
C LEU A 54 8.56 9.15 14.34
N VAL A 55 8.15 9.78 13.24
CA VAL A 55 6.74 9.90 12.83
C VAL A 55 6.26 8.74 11.95
N SER A 56 7.16 7.86 11.51
CA SER A 56 6.85 6.77 10.57
C SER A 56 5.73 5.86 11.05
N THR A 57 5.70 5.48 12.32
CA THR A 57 4.63 4.64 12.88
C THR A 57 3.26 5.31 12.75
N SER A 58 3.18 6.62 12.93
CA SER A 58 1.94 7.38 12.78
C SER A 58 1.50 7.47 11.31
N THR A 59 2.45 7.64 10.38
CA THR A 59 2.14 7.65 8.95
C THR A 59 1.68 6.28 8.46
N TRP A 60 2.27 5.19 8.95
CA TRP A 60 1.84 3.83 8.66
C TRP A 60 0.42 3.54 9.17
N LEU A 61 0.10 3.98 10.38
CA LEU A 61 -1.25 3.83 10.94
C LEU A 61 -2.30 4.54 10.08
N LEU A 62 -2.03 5.78 9.66
CA LEU A 62 -2.91 6.54 8.78
C LEU A 62 -3.05 5.87 7.41
N SER A 63 -1.96 5.34 6.86
CA SER A 63 -1.99 4.56 5.61
C SER A 63 -2.82 3.28 5.74
N GLY A 64 -2.77 2.59 6.87
CA GLY A 64 -3.63 1.43 7.16
C GLY A 64 -5.12 1.78 7.16
N ILE A 65 -5.50 2.94 7.70
CA ILE A 65 -6.88 3.42 7.66
C ILE A 65 -7.31 3.69 6.21
N THR A 66 -6.45 4.32 5.39
CA THR A 66 -6.75 4.56 3.97
C THR A 66 -6.92 3.25 3.20
N TYR A 67 -6.11 2.25 3.48
CA TYR A 67 -6.23 0.91 2.90
C TYR A 67 -7.56 0.23 3.25
N ALA A 68 -7.97 0.29 4.51
CA ALA A 68 -9.24 -0.28 4.97
C ALA A 68 -10.46 0.36 4.30
N ILE A 69 -10.45 1.71 4.13
CA ILE A 69 -11.49 2.43 3.39
C ILE A 69 -11.54 1.95 1.94
N THR A 70 -10.38 1.84 1.30
CA THR A 70 -10.25 1.36 -0.08
C THR A 70 -10.83 -0.04 -0.25
N ALA A 71 -10.49 -0.98 0.65
CA ALA A 71 -11.00 -2.34 0.63
C ALA A 71 -12.53 -2.39 0.75
N GLY A 72 -13.12 -1.54 1.60
CA GLY A 72 -14.56 -1.48 1.82
C GLY A 72 -15.37 -1.16 0.57
N PHE A 73 -14.86 -0.32 -0.32
CA PHE A 73 -15.55 0.05 -1.56
C PHE A 73 -15.14 -0.83 -2.74
N SER A 74 -13.87 -1.21 -2.86
CA SER A 74 -13.35 -1.96 -4.00
C SER A 74 -14.01 -3.33 -4.15
N VAL A 75 -14.24 -4.05 -3.05
CA VAL A 75 -14.94 -5.34 -3.06
C VAL A 75 -16.36 -5.19 -3.62
N GLN A 76 -17.09 -4.13 -3.27
CA GLN A 76 -18.43 -3.89 -3.79
C GLN A 76 -18.40 -3.62 -5.31
N VAL A 77 -17.41 -2.86 -5.79
CA VAL A 77 -17.22 -2.60 -7.23
C VAL A 77 -16.95 -3.91 -7.97
N ALA A 78 -16.06 -4.78 -7.45
CA ALA A 78 -15.79 -6.08 -8.05
C ALA A 78 -17.06 -6.95 -8.15
N HIS A 79 -17.89 -6.96 -7.10
CA HIS A 79 -19.17 -7.70 -7.10
C HIS A 79 -20.14 -7.18 -8.16
N HIS A 80 -20.32 -5.87 -8.26
CA HIS A 80 -21.24 -5.29 -9.25
C HIS A 80 -20.75 -5.50 -10.69
N ILE A 81 -19.47 -5.39 -10.95
CA ILE A 81 -18.90 -5.71 -12.27
C ILE A 81 -19.10 -7.19 -12.61
N GLY A 82 -18.86 -8.10 -11.65
CA GLY A 82 -19.10 -9.52 -11.83
C GLY A 82 -20.56 -9.84 -12.15
N ALA A 83 -21.49 -9.13 -11.49
CA ALA A 83 -22.93 -9.24 -11.75
C ALA A 83 -23.37 -8.54 -13.07
N LYS A 84 -22.45 -7.95 -13.84
CA LYS A 84 -22.74 -7.15 -15.06
C LYS A 84 -23.67 -5.96 -14.80
N ARG A 85 -23.58 -5.37 -13.60
CA ARG A 85 -24.35 -4.20 -13.14
C ARG A 85 -23.44 -2.99 -13.07
N ASP A 86 -23.01 -2.48 -14.22
CA ASP A 86 -22.04 -1.38 -14.31
C ASP A 86 -22.59 -0.06 -13.72
N GLU A 87 -23.91 0.17 -13.78
CA GLU A 87 -24.54 1.37 -13.17
C GLU A 87 -24.41 1.35 -11.64
N ASP A 88 -24.62 0.19 -11.02
CA ASP A 88 -24.46 0.05 -9.58
C ASP A 88 -22.97 0.17 -9.19
N ALA A 89 -22.06 -0.38 -10.00
CA ALA A 89 -20.62 -0.20 -9.82
C ALA A 89 -20.23 1.28 -9.85
N ARG A 90 -20.71 2.05 -10.84
CA ARG A 90 -20.48 3.51 -10.91
C ARG A 90 -21.08 4.26 -9.73
N THR A 91 -22.22 3.81 -9.21
CA THR A 91 -22.83 4.39 -8.01
C THR A 91 -21.94 4.17 -6.79
N VAL A 92 -21.38 2.96 -6.62
CA VAL A 92 -20.40 2.67 -5.55
C VAL A 92 -19.13 3.52 -5.72
N VAL A 93 -18.62 3.68 -6.95
CA VAL A 93 -17.46 4.55 -7.23
C VAL A 93 -17.71 5.99 -6.78
N LYS A 94 -18.88 6.58 -7.12
CA LYS A 94 -19.24 7.94 -6.67
C LYS A 94 -19.28 8.04 -5.15
N HIS A 95 -19.95 7.11 -4.47
CA HIS A 95 -20.02 7.10 -3.01
C HIS A 95 -18.64 6.90 -2.38
N GLY A 96 -17.83 6.02 -2.95
CA GLY A 96 -16.45 5.76 -2.51
C GLY A 96 -15.59 7.02 -2.62
N LEU A 97 -15.60 7.70 -3.76
CA LEU A 97 -14.81 8.92 -3.95
C LEU A 97 -15.23 10.04 -3.01
N ILE A 98 -16.55 10.27 -2.83
CA ILE A 98 -17.05 11.30 -1.92
C ILE A 98 -16.71 10.96 -0.47
N SER A 99 -16.94 9.70 -0.05
CA SER A 99 -16.64 9.27 1.31
C SER A 99 -15.14 9.30 1.60
N ALA A 100 -14.31 8.85 0.65
CA ALA A 100 -12.86 8.90 0.76
C ALA A 100 -12.37 10.35 0.89
N LEU A 101 -12.90 11.27 0.08
CA LEU A 101 -12.53 12.68 0.17
C LEU A 101 -12.93 13.29 1.52
N LEU A 102 -14.14 13.02 2.02
CA LEU A 102 -14.59 13.54 3.31
C LEU A 102 -13.78 13.00 4.49
N ILE A 103 -13.53 11.67 4.50
CA ILE A 103 -12.76 11.03 5.58
C ILE A 103 -11.31 11.48 5.51
N SER A 104 -10.70 11.52 4.33
CA SER A 104 -9.32 11.95 4.16
C SER A 104 -9.12 13.44 4.48
N ALA A 105 -10.12 14.30 4.18
CA ALA A 105 -10.10 15.69 4.59
C ALA A 105 -10.17 15.84 6.12
N LEU A 106 -10.96 14.99 6.78
CA LEU A 106 -11.02 14.95 8.25
C LEU A 106 -9.67 14.49 8.83
N LEU A 107 -9.08 13.40 8.27
CA LEU A 107 -7.77 12.91 8.70
C LEU A 107 -6.67 13.93 8.44
N CYS A 108 -6.72 14.64 7.32
CA CYS A 108 -5.83 15.76 6.99
C CYS A 108 -5.92 16.87 8.04
N ALA A 109 -7.14 17.31 8.37
CA ALA A 109 -7.36 18.35 9.38
C ALA A 109 -6.86 17.91 10.78
N LEU A 110 -7.18 16.67 11.19
CA LEU A 110 -6.69 16.11 12.45
C LEU A 110 -5.16 15.99 12.45
N GLY A 111 -4.57 15.46 11.37
CA GLY A 111 -3.13 15.35 11.20
C GLY A 111 -2.43 16.71 11.27
N ALA A 112 -3.00 17.73 10.63
CA ALA A 112 -2.46 19.09 10.68
C ALA A 112 -2.49 19.68 12.11
N VAL A 113 -3.56 19.44 12.88
CA VAL A 113 -3.66 19.91 14.27
C VAL A 113 -2.66 19.21 15.18
N ILE A 114 -2.44 17.89 14.99
CA ILE A 114 -1.52 17.13 15.84
C ILE A 114 -0.07 17.18 15.37
N SER A 115 0.23 17.75 14.21
CA SER A 115 1.58 17.74 13.62
C SER A 115 2.64 18.36 14.51
N ASP A 116 2.30 19.44 15.20
CA ASP A 116 3.22 20.15 16.09
C ASP A 116 3.45 19.40 17.42
N PRO A 117 2.44 18.95 18.17
CA PRO A 117 2.65 18.22 19.42
C PRO A 117 3.10 16.76 19.23
N LEU A 118 2.90 16.16 18.06
CA LEU A 118 3.16 14.74 17.80
C LEU A 118 4.62 14.32 18.10
N PRO A 119 5.66 15.02 17.62
CA PRO A 119 7.04 14.63 17.91
C PRO A 119 7.37 14.68 19.41
N VAL A 120 6.74 15.59 20.17
CA VAL A 120 6.90 15.66 21.64
C VAL A 120 6.24 14.44 22.31
N TRP A 121 5.04 14.08 21.90
CA TRP A 121 4.33 12.90 22.42
C TRP A 121 5.09 11.59 22.14
N LEU A 122 5.81 11.54 21.04
CA LEU A 122 6.63 10.39 20.66
C LEU A 122 8.03 10.39 21.29
N GLY A 123 8.36 11.40 22.12
CA GLY A 123 9.62 11.47 22.84
C GLY A 123 10.81 11.95 21.97
N GLY A 124 10.51 12.67 20.86
CA GLY A 124 11.54 13.26 20.01
C GLY A 124 12.39 14.30 20.71
N SER A 125 13.67 14.39 20.35
CA SER A 125 14.56 15.44 20.84
C SER A 125 14.21 16.80 20.19
N GLU A 126 14.49 17.89 20.90
CA GLU A 126 14.24 19.26 20.38
C GLU A 126 14.93 19.52 19.02
N THR A 127 16.06 18.87 18.77
CA THR A 127 16.84 19.05 17.53
C THR A 127 16.12 18.55 16.28
N ILE A 128 15.28 17.52 16.38
CA ILE A 128 14.56 16.93 15.26
C ILE A 128 13.07 17.31 15.25
N HIS A 129 12.59 17.97 16.29
CA HIS A 129 11.17 18.27 16.49
C HIS A 129 10.56 19.01 15.31
N ARG A 130 11.20 20.10 14.84
CA ARG A 130 10.71 20.93 13.74
C ARG A 130 10.62 20.15 12.43
N ASP A 131 11.65 19.38 12.11
CA ASP A 131 11.69 18.60 10.85
C ASP A 131 10.65 17.48 10.86
N ALA A 132 10.50 16.78 11.99
CA ALA A 132 9.49 15.76 12.17
C ALA A 132 8.06 16.32 12.07
N SER A 133 7.80 17.47 12.71
CA SER A 133 6.49 18.15 12.66
C SER A 133 6.15 18.60 11.24
N LEU A 134 7.07 19.26 10.53
CA LEU A 134 6.85 19.73 9.17
C LEU A 134 6.69 18.58 8.18
N TYR A 135 7.47 17.50 8.31
CA TYR A 135 7.32 16.31 7.49
C TYR A 135 5.94 15.66 7.68
N PHE A 136 5.53 15.49 8.94
CA PHE A 136 4.22 14.92 9.26
C PHE A 136 3.08 15.81 8.78
N LEU A 137 3.22 17.14 8.85
CA LEU A 137 2.23 18.08 8.32
C LEU A 137 2.05 17.90 6.80
N VAL A 138 3.15 17.82 6.05
CA VAL A 138 3.09 17.59 4.60
C VAL A 138 2.46 16.25 4.28
N PHE A 139 2.81 15.19 5.01
CA PHE A 139 2.16 13.89 4.89
C PHE A 139 0.66 13.97 5.18
N ALA A 140 0.25 14.71 6.22
CA ALA A 140 -1.17 14.92 6.51
C ALA A 140 -1.92 15.62 5.37
N LEU A 141 -1.29 16.60 4.72
CA LEU A 141 -1.82 17.30 3.55
C LEU A 141 -1.88 16.42 2.30
N GLU A 142 -1.01 15.42 2.21
CA GLU A 142 -0.99 14.42 1.14
C GLU A 142 -2.12 13.39 1.25
N ILE A 143 -2.63 13.09 2.47
CA ILE A 143 -3.62 12.01 2.71
C ILE A 143 -4.81 12.03 1.73
N PRO A 144 -5.43 13.16 1.37
CA PRO A 144 -6.52 13.16 0.40
C PRO A 144 -6.11 12.63 -0.99
N PHE A 145 -4.92 12.99 -1.46
CA PHE A 145 -4.40 12.51 -2.74
C PHE A 145 -4.03 11.03 -2.66
N LEU A 146 -3.37 10.62 -1.60
CA LEU A 146 -3.03 9.23 -1.33
C LEU A 146 -4.27 8.34 -1.29
N GLN A 147 -5.31 8.76 -0.56
CA GLN A 147 -6.57 8.03 -0.43
C GLN A 147 -7.28 7.90 -1.78
N LEU A 148 -7.42 9.00 -2.52
CA LEU A 148 -8.09 8.99 -3.83
C LEU A 148 -7.30 8.19 -4.87
N ASN A 149 -5.96 8.28 -4.86
CA ASN A 149 -5.09 7.49 -5.71
C ASN A 149 -5.23 5.99 -5.44
N SER A 150 -5.18 5.58 -4.16
CA SER A 150 -5.34 4.20 -3.72
C SER A 150 -6.72 3.64 -4.13
N LEU A 151 -7.79 4.43 -3.92
CA LEU A 151 -9.14 4.04 -4.26
C LEU A 151 -9.35 3.90 -5.77
N ALA A 152 -8.90 4.86 -6.57
CA ALA A 152 -9.02 4.82 -8.02
C ALA A 152 -8.18 3.68 -8.62
N SER A 153 -6.97 3.44 -8.12
CA SER A 153 -6.13 2.31 -8.46
C SER A 153 -6.85 0.98 -8.19
N SER A 154 -7.40 0.81 -7.00
CA SER A 154 -8.14 -0.41 -6.63
C SER A 154 -9.40 -0.62 -7.46
N PHE A 155 -10.12 0.44 -7.82
CA PHE A 155 -11.27 0.36 -8.71
C PHE A 155 -10.88 -0.11 -10.12
N LEU A 156 -9.80 0.44 -10.69
CA LEU A 156 -9.25 -0.02 -11.97
C LEU A 156 -8.84 -1.50 -11.90
N GLN A 157 -8.18 -1.93 -10.83
CA GLN A 157 -7.85 -3.33 -10.62
C GLN A 157 -9.10 -4.20 -10.58
N CYS A 158 -10.15 -3.78 -9.88
CA CYS A 158 -11.44 -4.48 -9.84
C CYS A 158 -12.14 -4.48 -11.21
N SER A 159 -11.92 -3.48 -12.08
CA SER A 159 -12.40 -3.49 -13.47
C SER A 159 -11.56 -4.41 -14.38
N GLY A 160 -10.47 -4.98 -13.87
CA GLY A 160 -9.54 -5.88 -14.56
C GLY A 160 -8.38 -5.18 -15.26
N ASP A 161 -8.28 -3.87 -15.16
CA ASP A 161 -7.13 -3.11 -15.62
C ASP A 161 -6.07 -3.03 -14.51
N MET A 162 -5.19 -4.05 -14.46
CA MET A 162 -4.04 -4.08 -13.56
C MET A 162 -2.84 -3.30 -14.10
N VAL A 163 -2.81 -3.07 -15.42
CA VAL A 163 -1.64 -2.49 -16.11
C VAL A 163 -1.57 -0.98 -15.89
N THR A 164 -2.70 -0.28 -16.01
CA THR A 164 -2.74 1.18 -15.82
C THR A 164 -2.26 1.60 -14.43
N PRO A 165 -2.73 1.02 -13.30
CA PRO A 165 -2.19 1.31 -11.98
C PRO A 165 -0.69 1.02 -11.85
N SER A 166 -0.21 -0.09 -12.44
CA SER A 166 1.21 -0.45 -12.39
C SER A 166 2.11 0.58 -13.11
N ILE A 167 1.71 1.01 -14.31
CA ILE A 167 2.44 2.03 -15.06
C ILE A 167 2.43 3.37 -14.33
N LEU A 168 1.29 3.76 -13.77
CA LEU A 168 1.16 5.03 -13.06
C LEU A 168 1.94 5.03 -11.73
N THR A 169 2.02 3.89 -11.03
CA THR A 169 2.89 3.78 -9.85
C THR A 169 4.37 3.86 -10.22
N ALA A 170 4.77 3.25 -11.35
CA ALA A 170 6.14 3.40 -11.84
C ALA A 170 6.45 4.86 -12.23
N ALA A 171 5.50 5.54 -12.87
CA ALA A 171 5.63 6.96 -13.18
C ALA A 171 5.69 7.82 -11.90
N MET A 172 4.94 7.47 -10.86
CA MET A 172 5.00 8.12 -9.55
C MET A 172 6.40 8.02 -8.94
N CYS A 173 7.00 6.84 -8.97
CA CYS A 173 8.37 6.64 -8.48
C CYS A 173 9.38 7.52 -9.23
N ILE A 174 9.29 7.63 -10.55
CA ILE A 174 10.18 8.48 -11.34
C ILE A 174 9.96 9.97 -11.00
N LEU A 175 8.71 10.42 -10.92
CA LEU A 175 8.39 11.80 -10.56
C LEU A 175 8.86 12.14 -9.14
N ASP A 176 8.71 11.22 -8.21
CA ASP A 176 9.15 11.35 -6.83
C ASP A 176 10.68 11.56 -6.76
N ILE A 177 11.45 10.73 -7.45
CA ILE A 177 12.91 10.88 -7.54
C ILE A 177 13.28 12.27 -8.10
N ILE A 178 12.60 12.71 -9.16
CA ILE A 178 12.88 14.02 -9.79
C ILE A 178 12.55 15.15 -8.82
N PHE A 179 11.40 15.13 -8.18
CA PHE A 179 10.98 16.15 -7.25
C PHE A 179 11.86 16.16 -5.99
N ASN A 180 12.19 14.99 -5.45
CA ASN A 180 13.08 14.86 -4.31
C ASN A 180 14.49 15.40 -4.65
N ALA A 181 15.03 15.12 -5.83
CA ALA A 181 16.30 15.68 -6.28
C ALA A 181 16.28 17.22 -6.39
N ILE A 182 15.12 17.83 -6.63
CA ILE A 182 14.96 19.29 -6.72
C ILE A 182 14.73 19.93 -5.34
N PHE A 183 13.87 19.31 -4.52
CA PHE A 183 13.39 19.93 -3.28
C PHE A 183 14.23 19.57 -2.05
N ILE A 184 14.80 18.37 -1.96
CA ILE A 184 15.65 17.97 -0.82
C ILE A 184 16.86 18.91 -0.63
N PRO A 185 17.62 19.28 -1.69
CA PRO A 185 18.75 20.22 -1.52
C PRO A 185 18.36 21.61 -1.03
N LYS A 186 17.10 22.03 -1.26
CA LYS A 186 16.60 23.36 -0.91
C LYS A 186 15.93 23.41 0.46
N TYR A 187 15.21 22.36 0.81
CA TYR A 187 14.30 22.34 1.97
C TYR A 187 14.58 21.19 2.95
N GLY A 188 15.61 20.37 2.70
CA GLY A 188 15.97 19.25 3.57
C GLY A 188 14.82 18.23 3.69
N VAL A 189 14.50 17.81 4.92
CA VAL A 189 13.45 16.83 5.24
C VAL A 189 12.07 17.26 4.72
N LEU A 190 11.75 18.56 4.84
CA LEU A 190 10.51 19.11 4.30
C LEU A 190 10.44 18.93 2.77
N GLY A 191 11.58 19.07 2.09
CA GLY A 191 11.68 18.86 0.64
C GLY A 191 11.32 17.44 0.20
N ALA A 192 11.71 16.44 0.97
CA ALA A 192 11.33 15.05 0.71
C ALA A 192 9.80 14.88 0.80
N GLY A 193 9.16 15.39 1.87
CA GLY A 193 7.71 15.34 1.99
C GLY A 193 6.99 16.03 0.83
N ILE A 194 7.43 17.23 0.45
CA ILE A 194 6.85 17.99 -0.67
C ILE A 194 7.01 17.24 -1.99
N GLY A 195 8.18 16.64 -2.26
CA GLY A 195 8.44 15.89 -3.48
C GLY A 195 7.49 14.73 -3.63
N THR A 196 7.36 13.90 -2.60
CA THR A 196 6.46 12.73 -2.57
C THR A 196 4.99 13.16 -2.70
N ALA A 197 4.56 14.19 -1.96
CA ALA A 197 3.20 14.70 -2.03
C ALA A 197 2.83 15.22 -3.43
N LEU A 198 3.74 15.93 -4.11
CA LEU A 198 3.52 16.41 -5.47
C LEU A 198 3.47 15.26 -6.48
N ALA A 199 4.36 14.26 -6.38
CA ALA A 199 4.34 13.08 -7.24
C ALA A 199 3.02 12.32 -7.08
N CYS A 200 2.59 12.11 -5.84
CA CYS A 200 1.30 11.50 -5.51
C CYS A 200 0.13 12.30 -6.08
N ALA A 201 0.11 13.63 -5.92
CA ALA A 201 -0.96 14.48 -6.40
C ALA A 201 -1.10 14.44 -7.95
N VAL A 202 0.03 14.52 -8.67
CA VAL A 202 0.03 14.45 -10.14
C VAL A 202 -0.52 13.10 -10.61
N VAL A 203 -0.01 11.99 -10.04
CA VAL A 203 -0.44 10.65 -10.43
C VAL A 203 -1.89 10.39 -10.00
N CYS A 204 -2.32 10.88 -8.85
CA CYS A 204 -3.71 10.80 -8.40
C CYS A 204 -4.68 11.40 -9.44
N LEU A 205 -4.39 12.58 -9.97
CA LEU A 205 -5.24 13.22 -11.00
C LEU A 205 -5.33 12.36 -12.26
N VAL A 206 -4.22 11.80 -12.73
CA VAL A 206 -4.20 10.92 -13.89
C VAL A 206 -4.93 9.60 -13.60
N MET A 207 -4.75 9.03 -12.41
CA MET A 207 -5.42 7.80 -11.98
C MET A 207 -6.94 7.99 -11.92
N LEU A 208 -7.40 9.11 -11.36
CA LEU A 208 -8.83 9.48 -11.33
C LEU A 208 -9.38 9.67 -12.75
N TRP A 209 -8.62 10.31 -13.64
CA TRP A 209 -9.03 10.46 -15.03
C TRP A 209 -9.13 9.10 -15.75
N CYS A 210 -8.19 8.19 -15.52
CA CYS A 210 -8.25 6.84 -16.08
C CYS A 210 -9.48 6.08 -15.53
N CYS A 211 -9.71 6.13 -14.22
CA CYS A 211 -10.83 5.45 -13.57
C CYS A 211 -12.20 6.02 -14.00
N CYS A 212 -12.38 7.33 -13.86
CA CYS A 212 -13.69 7.96 -14.04
C CYS A 212 -13.98 8.40 -15.48
N GLY A 213 -12.97 8.52 -16.33
CA GLY A 213 -13.12 9.05 -17.71
C GLY A 213 -12.88 8.02 -18.81
N ARG A 214 -11.93 7.08 -18.63
CA ARG A 214 -11.47 6.17 -19.67
C ARG A 214 -11.98 4.74 -19.52
N ASP A 215 -12.13 4.24 -18.29
CA ASP A 215 -12.51 2.86 -18.03
C ASP A 215 -13.93 2.56 -18.57
N LYS A 216 -14.13 1.37 -19.17
CA LYS A 216 -15.39 0.99 -19.81
C LYS A 216 -16.53 0.77 -18.82
N HIS A 217 -16.23 0.22 -17.63
CA HIS A 217 -17.21 -0.12 -16.61
C HIS A 217 -17.47 1.02 -15.63
N LEU A 218 -16.42 1.81 -15.31
CA LEU A 218 -16.41 2.79 -14.23
C LEU A 218 -16.60 4.24 -14.70
N LYS A 219 -16.57 4.48 -16.02
CA LYS A 219 -16.74 5.82 -16.60
C LYS A 219 -18.01 6.50 -16.06
N LEU A 220 -17.82 7.62 -15.36
CA LEU A 220 -18.90 8.39 -14.78
C LEU A 220 -19.62 9.23 -15.83
N ASN A 221 -20.91 8.97 -16.04
CA ASN A 221 -21.74 9.77 -16.91
C ASN A 221 -22.56 10.78 -16.09
N ARG A 222 -22.78 11.98 -16.62
CA ARG A 222 -23.63 13.00 -15.99
C ARG A 222 -25.10 12.56 -15.84
N ALA A 223 -25.53 11.61 -16.66
CA ALA A 223 -26.88 11.06 -16.64
C ALA A 223 -27.11 10.05 -15.50
N ASP A 224 -26.04 9.49 -14.91
CA ASP A 224 -26.16 8.56 -13.79
C ASP A 224 -26.68 9.30 -12.55
N LYS A 225 -28.00 9.25 -12.33
CA LYS A 225 -28.64 9.81 -11.13
C LYS A 225 -28.27 8.97 -9.92
N SER A 226 -27.17 9.30 -9.29
CA SER A 226 -26.76 8.70 -8.03
C SER A 226 -27.68 9.23 -6.92
N ARG A 227 -28.60 8.39 -6.43
CA ARG A 227 -29.25 8.63 -5.13
C ARG A 227 -28.25 8.24 -4.03
N PHE A 228 -28.20 9.05 -2.98
CA PHE A 228 -27.42 8.68 -1.78
C PHE A 228 -28.00 7.38 -1.20
N ASP A 229 -27.17 6.33 -1.16
CA ASP A 229 -27.55 5.03 -0.61
C ASP A 229 -26.67 4.69 0.60
N SER A 230 -27.27 4.81 1.79
CA SER A 230 -26.59 4.47 3.04
C SER A 230 -26.22 2.99 3.15
N SER A 231 -26.82 2.11 2.33
CA SER A 231 -26.52 0.69 2.33
C SER A 231 -25.10 0.42 1.82
N ILE A 232 -24.63 1.22 0.84
CA ILE A 232 -23.26 1.16 0.30
C ILE A 232 -22.26 1.49 1.40
N LEU A 233 -22.52 2.54 2.19
CA LEU A 233 -21.64 2.94 3.29
C LEU A 233 -21.61 1.90 4.41
N LYS A 234 -22.78 1.34 4.77
CA LYS A 234 -22.85 0.26 5.77
C LYS A 234 -22.08 -0.98 5.34
N LYS A 235 -22.19 -1.36 4.05
CA LYS A 235 -21.42 -2.48 3.49
C LYS A 235 -19.93 -2.16 3.48
N ALA A 236 -19.54 -0.95 3.07
CA ALA A 236 -18.15 -0.50 3.08
C ALA A 236 -17.56 -0.57 4.51
N LEU A 237 -18.30 -0.10 5.51
CA LEU A 237 -17.88 -0.17 6.90
C LEU A 237 -17.77 -1.63 7.40
N LYS A 238 -18.75 -2.48 7.05
CA LYS A 238 -18.73 -3.91 7.42
C LYS A 238 -17.54 -4.66 6.85
N ILE A 239 -17.06 -4.27 5.67
CA ILE A 239 -15.88 -4.87 5.02
C ILE A 239 -14.60 -4.19 5.53
N GLY A 240 -14.58 -2.86 5.59
CA GLY A 240 -13.39 -2.09 5.93
C GLY A 240 -13.00 -2.18 7.41
N LEU A 241 -13.98 -2.27 8.33
CA LEU A 241 -13.68 -2.30 9.77
C LEU A 241 -12.83 -3.53 10.18
N PRO A 242 -13.14 -4.77 9.75
CA PRO A 242 -12.26 -5.91 10.01
C PRO A 242 -10.86 -5.75 9.44
N VAL A 243 -10.75 -5.15 8.24
CA VAL A 243 -9.45 -4.86 7.61
C VAL A 243 -8.68 -3.82 8.43
N ALA A 244 -9.35 -2.76 8.90
CA ALA A 244 -8.73 -1.76 9.77
C ALA A 244 -8.21 -2.38 11.09
N VAL A 245 -9.00 -3.26 11.71
CA VAL A 245 -8.58 -3.98 12.93
C VAL A 245 -7.38 -4.88 12.65
N GLN A 246 -7.35 -5.56 11.50
CA GLN A 246 -6.21 -6.37 11.08
C GLN A 246 -4.96 -5.52 10.92
N GLU A 247 -5.03 -4.37 10.24
CA GLU A 247 -3.88 -3.46 10.05
C GLU A 247 -3.35 -2.92 11.37
N VAL A 248 -4.24 -2.52 12.28
CA VAL A 248 -3.87 -2.08 13.64
C VAL A 248 -3.21 -3.21 14.42
N ALA A 249 -3.73 -4.43 14.34
CA ALA A 249 -3.16 -5.58 15.03
C ALA A 249 -1.76 -5.93 14.49
N THR A 250 -1.58 -5.91 13.17
CA THR A 250 -0.29 -6.17 12.52
C THR A 250 0.74 -5.10 12.89
N SER A 251 0.38 -3.82 12.80
CA SER A 251 1.25 -2.71 13.20
C SER A 251 1.59 -2.76 14.69
N GLY A 252 0.60 -3.09 15.53
CA GLY A 252 0.80 -3.27 16.97
C GLY A 252 1.78 -4.42 17.29
N ALA A 253 1.69 -5.53 16.57
CA ALA A 253 2.63 -6.64 16.73
C ALA A 253 4.06 -6.23 16.37
N MET A 254 4.26 -5.44 15.31
CA MET A 254 5.58 -4.92 14.95
C MET A 254 6.17 -4.01 16.05
N VAL A 255 5.34 -3.13 16.62
CA VAL A 255 5.75 -2.27 17.74
C VAL A 255 6.16 -3.12 18.95
N ILE A 256 5.37 -4.13 19.31
CA ILE A 256 5.68 -5.04 20.43
C ILE A 256 6.99 -5.79 20.16
N THR A 257 7.22 -6.27 18.94
CA THR A 257 8.46 -6.94 18.56
C THR A 257 9.66 -6.00 18.77
N THR A 258 9.55 -4.75 18.32
CA THR A 258 10.61 -3.74 18.53
C THR A 258 10.86 -3.47 20.02
N MET A 259 9.80 -3.39 20.83
CA MET A 259 9.92 -3.22 22.28
C MET A 259 10.64 -4.39 22.98
N ILE A 260 10.46 -5.61 22.48
CA ILE A 260 11.15 -6.80 23.00
C ILE A 260 12.63 -6.80 22.62
N ILE A 261 12.96 -6.31 21.43
CA ILE A 261 14.33 -6.29 20.90
C ILE A 261 15.14 -5.10 21.44
N ALA A 262 14.50 -3.96 21.69
CA ALA A 262 15.18 -2.74 22.14
C ALA A 262 16.12 -2.93 23.37
N PRO A 263 15.78 -3.71 24.42
CA PRO A 263 16.67 -3.96 25.54
C PRO A 263 17.91 -4.79 25.22
N LEU A 264 17.95 -5.46 24.05
CA LEU A 264 19.09 -6.29 23.63
C LEU A 264 20.25 -5.46 23.06
N GLY A 265 20.02 -4.14 22.85
CA GLY A 265 21.05 -3.20 22.44
C GLY A 265 20.95 -2.78 20.96
N GLU A 266 21.83 -1.84 20.57
CA GLU A 266 21.77 -1.16 19.25
C GLU A 266 22.02 -2.15 18.10
N ILE A 267 22.90 -3.14 18.28
CA ILE A 267 23.20 -4.14 17.25
C ILE A 267 21.96 -5.00 16.96
N ALA A 268 21.23 -5.42 18.00
CA ALA A 268 20.01 -6.21 17.84
C ALA A 268 18.89 -5.40 17.14
N ILE A 269 18.78 -4.09 17.43
CA ILE A 269 17.83 -3.20 16.74
C ILE A 269 18.20 -3.07 15.26
N ALA A 270 19.49 -2.88 14.94
CA ALA A 270 19.96 -2.80 13.57
C ALA A 270 19.71 -4.11 12.80
N ALA A 271 20.03 -5.25 13.41
CA ALA A 271 19.77 -6.57 12.83
C ALA A 271 18.28 -6.80 12.56
N ASN A 272 17.40 -6.43 13.50
CA ASN A 272 15.95 -6.51 13.30
C ASN A 272 15.47 -5.61 12.14
N SER A 273 16.01 -4.41 12.00
CA SER A 273 15.65 -3.49 10.91
C SER A 273 16.02 -4.09 9.54
N PHE A 274 17.19 -4.70 9.43
CA PHE A 274 17.60 -5.41 8.21
C PHE A 274 16.73 -6.66 7.95
N ALA A 275 16.40 -7.42 9.00
CA ALA A 275 15.52 -8.58 8.88
C ALA A 275 14.13 -8.21 8.36
N VAL A 276 13.51 -7.15 8.91
CA VAL A 276 12.21 -6.64 8.45
C VAL A 276 12.28 -6.18 6.99
N THR A 277 13.39 -5.55 6.60
CA THR A 277 13.64 -5.14 5.20
C THR A 277 13.70 -6.34 4.26
N ALA A 278 14.45 -7.37 4.64
CA ALA A 278 14.56 -8.62 3.87
C ALA A 278 13.23 -9.37 3.79
N GLU A 279 12.49 -9.42 4.92
CA GLU A 279 11.15 -10.01 4.99
C GLU A 279 10.17 -9.33 4.03
N ALA A 280 10.23 -7.99 3.91
CA ALA A 280 9.36 -7.23 3.00
C ALA A 280 9.47 -7.71 1.55
N LEU A 281 10.67 -8.04 1.07
CA LEU A 281 10.86 -8.58 -0.26
C LEU A 281 10.19 -9.95 -0.46
N CYS A 282 10.03 -10.73 0.62
CA CYS A 282 9.39 -12.05 0.55
C CYS A 282 7.87 -11.95 0.50
N TYR A 283 7.24 -11.08 1.29
CA TYR A 283 5.77 -11.05 1.40
C TYR A 283 5.08 -10.07 0.45
N MET A 284 5.77 -9.05 -0.05
CA MET A 284 5.17 -8.05 -0.94
C MET A 284 4.59 -8.61 -2.24
N PRO A 285 5.19 -9.60 -2.91
CA PRO A 285 4.52 -10.26 -4.03
C PRO A 285 3.17 -10.87 -3.65
N GLY A 286 2.99 -11.30 -2.39
CA GLY A 286 1.73 -11.78 -1.84
C GLY A 286 0.62 -10.73 -1.88
N TYR A 287 0.90 -9.47 -1.58
CA TYR A 287 -0.05 -8.37 -1.72
C TYR A 287 -0.50 -8.16 -3.17
N GLY A 288 0.44 -8.29 -4.14
CA GLY A 288 0.10 -8.22 -5.56
C GLY A 288 -0.86 -9.34 -5.99
N ILE A 289 -0.61 -10.57 -5.53
CA ILE A 289 -1.51 -11.71 -5.76
C ILE A 289 -2.85 -11.50 -5.03
N GLY A 290 -2.84 -10.93 -3.84
CA GLY A 290 -4.03 -10.54 -3.08
C GLY A 290 -4.94 -9.57 -3.84
N SER A 291 -4.37 -8.58 -4.51
CA SER A 291 -5.12 -7.64 -5.37
C SER A 291 -5.77 -8.36 -6.56
N ALA A 292 -5.04 -9.28 -7.21
CA ALA A 292 -5.60 -10.11 -8.27
C ALA A 292 -6.71 -11.03 -7.73
N ALA A 293 -6.52 -11.63 -6.55
CA ALA A 293 -7.51 -12.48 -5.90
C ALA A 293 -8.80 -11.69 -5.60
N ALA A 294 -8.69 -10.49 -5.02
CA ALA A 294 -9.83 -9.62 -4.74
C ALA A 294 -10.65 -9.34 -6.02
N THR A 295 -9.98 -9.19 -7.16
CA THR A 295 -10.62 -8.96 -8.45
C THR A 295 -11.33 -10.23 -8.96
N VAL A 296 -10.62 -11.36 -9.10
CA VAL A 296 -11.21 -12.55 -9.73
C VAL A 296 -12.25 -13.23 -8.83
N VAL A 297 -11.97 -13.31 -7.53
CA VAL A 297 -12.91 -13.87 -6.55
C VAL A 297 -14.12 -12.95 -6.40
N GLY A 298 -13.91 -11.65 -6.23
CA GLY A 298 -14.99 -10.67 -6.09
C GLY A 298 -15.93 -10.68 -7.27
N ARG A 299 -15.40 -10.74 -8.50
CA ARG A 299 -16.20 -10.85 -9.72
C ARG A 299 -16.98 -12.17 -9.81
N SER A 300 -16.35 -13.29 -9.46
CA SER A 300 -17.02 -14.60 -9.49
C SER A 300 -18.16 -14.67 -8.47
N VAL A 301 -17.94 -14.13 -7.27
CA VAL A 301 -19.03 -14.02 -6.25
C VAL A 301 -20.15 -13.11 -6.76
N GLY A 302 -19.80 -11.98 -7.38
CA GLY A 302 -20.78 -11.07 -7.98
C GLY A 302 -21.61 -11.70 -9.11
N ALA A 303 -20.99 -12.61 -9.89
CA ALA A 303 -21.65 -13.37 -10.93
C ALA A 303 -22.55 -14.51 -10.40
N GLY A 304 -22.50 -14.82 -9.09
CA GLY A 304 -23.18 -15.96 -8.48
C GLY A 304 -22.49 -17.31 -8.74
N GLU A 305 -21.22 -17.29 -9.15
CA GLU A 305 -20.42 -18.47 -9.48
C GLU A 305 -19.53 -18.90 -8.29
N ASP A 306 -20.15 -19.35 -7.19
CA ASP A 306 -19.44 -19.66 -5.94
C ASP A 306 -18.34 -20.72 -6.09
N GLU A 307 -18.59 -21.74 -6.93
CA GLU A 307 -17.60 -22.79 -7.22
C GLU A 307 -16.36 -22.20 -7.90
N LEU A 308 -16.55 -21.29 -8.85
CA LEU A 308 -15.47 -20.60 -9.56
C LEU A 308 -14.70 -19.65 -8.61
N ALA A 309 -15.43 -18.95 -7.73
CA ALA A 309 -14.83 -18.12 -6.71
C ALA A 309 -13.90 -18.91 -5.78
N ARG A 310 -14.34 -20.09 -5.32
CA ARG A 310 -13.51 -21.01 -4.52
C ARG A 310 -12.29 -21.50 -5.28
N ARG A 311 -12.45 -21.86 -6.56
CA ARG A 311 -11.33 -22.30 -7.40
C ARG A 311 -10.28 -21.19 -7.55
N TYR A 312 -10.69 -19.96 -7.88
CA TYR A 312 -9.76 -18.81 -7.96
C TYR A 312 -9.09 -18.53 -6.61
N GLY A 313 -9.83 -18.57 -5.51
CA GLY A 313 -9.27 -18.43 -4.17
C GLY A 313 -8.17 -19.45 -3.89
N ASN A 314 -8.41 -20.72 -4.17
CA ASN A 314 -7.42 -21.79 -3.99
C ASN A 314 -6.19 -21.63 -4.90
N ILE A 315 -6.39 -21.20 -6.15
CA ILE A 315 -5.29 -20.92 -7.08
C ILE A 315 -4.43 -19.76 -6.55
N CYS A 316 -5.05 -18.65 -6.12
CA CYS A 316 -4.33 -17.50 -5.59
C CYS A 316 -3.55 -17.83 -4.31
N ILE A 317 -4.18 -18.60 -3.39
CA ILE A 317 -3.50 -19.08 -2.17
C ILE A 317 -2.31 -19.97 -2.52
N GLY A 318 -2.51 -20.95 -3.43
CA GLY A 318 -1.44 -21.86 -3.86
C GLY A 318 -0.28 -21.11 -4.54
N MET A 319 -0.60 -20.16 -5.43
CA MET A 319 0.42 -19.33 -6.09
C MET A 319 1.15 -18.43 -5.09
N GLY A 320 0.43 -17.77 -4.19
CA GLY A 320 1.01 -16.93 -3.15
C GLY A 320 1.94 -17.72 -2.24
N ALA A 321 1.47 -18.84 -1.71
CA ALA A 321 2.26 -19.72 -0.85
C ALA A 321 3.53 -20.25 -1.56
N THR A 322 3.42 -20.61 -2.84
CA THR A 322 4.56 -21.11 -3.62
C THR A 322 5.58 -19.99 -3.85
N ILE A 323 5.14 -18.82 -4.31
CA ILE A 323 6.06 -17.70 -4.63
C ILE A 323 6.73 -17.19 -3.36
N MET A 324 5.96 -16.94 -2.30
CA MET A 324 6.50 -16.47 -1.02
C MET A 324 7.42 -17.51 -0.37
N GLY A 325 7.05 -18.81 -0.45
CA GLY A 325 7.89 -19.90 0.05
C GLY A 325 9.21 -20.02 -0.71
N VAL A 326 9.18 -19.92 -2.04
CA VAL A 326 10.40 -19.93 -2.86
C VAL A 326 11.27 -18.72 -2.55
N LEU A 327 10.69 -17.52 -2.46
CA LEU A 327 11.42 -16.30 -2.10
C LEU A 327 12.02 -16.40 -0.69
N GLY A 328 11.27 -16.95 0.28
CA GLY A 328 11.77 -17.17 1.63
C GLY A 328 12.96 -18.14 1.66
N LEU A 329 12.90 -19.23 0.89
CA LEU A 329 14.03 -20.15 0.73
C LEU A 329 15.25 -19.49 0.08
N ILE A 330 15.03 -18.69 -0.96
CA ILE A 330 16.09 -17.92 -1.63
C ILE A 330 16.73 -16.95 -0.64
N MET A 331 15.91 -16.21 0.13
CA MET A 331 16.39 -15.26 1.12
C MET A 331 17.20 -15.93 2.24
N MET A 332 16.82 -17.13 2.67
CA MET A 332 17.59 -17.89 3.66
C MET A 332 19.05 -18.12 3.24
N PHE A 333 19.31 -18.29 1.93
CA PHE A 333 20.66 -18.45 1.40
C PHE A 333 21.36 -17.12 1.06
N ILE A 334 20.59 -16.08 0.69
CA ILE A 334 21.15 -14.79 0.27
C ILE A 334 21.30 -13.83 1.45
N CYS A 335 20.52 -14.00 2.52
CA CYS A 335 20.51 -13.09 3.67
C CYS A 335 21.91 -12.87 4.29
N PRO A 336 22.73 -13.90 4.54
CA PRO A 336 24.10 -13.70 5.06
C PRO A 336 24.96 -12.85 4.12
N LEU A 337 24.78 -12.99 2.81
CA LEU A 337 25.52 -12.21 1.81
C LEU A 337 25.05 -10.76 1.79
N LEU A 338 23.74 -10.52 1.89
CA LEU A 338 23.15 -9.16 1.97
C LEU A 338 23.64 -8.43 3.22
N PHE A 339 23.65 -9.11 4.37
CA PHE A 339 24.18 -8.52 5.61
C PHE A 339 25.66 -8.18 5.51
N ALA A 340 26.47 -9.09 4.93
CA ALA A 340 27.88 -8.84 4.72
C ALA A 340 28.16 -7.65 3.78
N MET A 341 27.26 -7.35 2.85
CA MET A 341 27.38 -6.19 1.95
C MET A 341 26.90 -4.88 2.59
N LEU A 342 25.96 -4.94 3.53
CA LEU A 342 25.34 -3.77 4.15
C LEU A 342 26.03 -3.33 5.44
N THR A 343 26.75 -4.24 6.10
CA THR A 343 27.50 -3.96 7.35
C THR A 343 29.00 -3.99 7.06
N PRO A 344 29.69 -2.82 7.08
CA PRO A 344 31.13 -2.76 6.82
C PRO A 344 31.99 -3.35 7.94
N ASP A 345 31.44 -3.55 9.15
CA ASP A 345 32.20 -4.03 10.30
C ASP A 345 32.08 -5.58 10.41
N PRO A 346 33.22 -6.32 10.36
CA PRO A 346 33.23 -7.78 10.52
C PRO A 346 32.66 -8.28 11.85
N ALA A 347 32.67 -7.47 12.92
CA ALA A 347 32.12 -7.84 14.22
C ALA A 347 30.57 -7.88 14.22
N GLU A 348 29.92 -7.09 13.37
CA GLU A 348 28.46 -7.09 13.23
C GLU A 348 27.95 -8.27 12.38
N HIS A 349 28.82 -8.82 11.51
CA HIS A 349 28.45 -9.95 10.65
C HIS A 349 28.10 -11.23 11.44
N THR A 350 28.73 -11.42 12.60
CA THR A 350 28.51 -12.63 13.43
C THR A 350 27.17 -12.55 14.19
N VAL A 351 26.72 -11.36 14.55
CA VAL A 351 25.45 -11.15 15.28
C VAL A 351 24.24 -11.19 14.35
N THR A 352 24.42 -10.83 13.08
CA THR A 352 23.35 -10.82 12.08
C THR A 352 23.20 -12.13 11.32
N ALA A 353 24.18 -13.05 11.42
CA ALA A 353 24.15 -14.35 10.74
C ALA A 353 23.54 -15.49 11.59
N ASP A 354 23.48 -15.34 12.93
CA ASP A 354 22.85 -16.24 13.88
C ASP A 354 21.41 -15.80 14.18
#